data_4512389abdd263a5e52d6dad4b9ca71a
#
_entry.id   4512389abdd263a5e52d6dad4b9ca71a
#
_cell.length_a   1.000
_cell.length_b   1.000
_cell.length_c   1.000
_cell.angle_alpha   90.00
_cell.angle_beta   90.00
_cell.angle_gamma   90.00
#
_symmetry.space_group_name_H-M   'P 1'
#
loop_
_entity.id
_entity.type
_entity.pdbx_description
1 polymer ?
#
loop_
_entity_poly.entity_id
_entity_poly.type
_entity_poly.pdbx_seq_one_letter_code
_entity_poly.pdbx_strand_id
1 'polypeptide(L)'
;LRAFCAARQTTPGEWVMGFGYDPTALAENAHPTAEFLDRALPENPALLTHASGHMGVLNSAAMQALGVTRDSEAPEGGVIGRKPDGTPNGYLEEAAFTQLSARMPRPGAKQTAQSLLAAERIYLENGVTTVQDGLTRAPEWALLTGVREKLTADVVAYVDIACADLLRENAAYADSFRGKLRIGGYKLFLDGSPQGRTAWMTAPYAGETDYRGYPIHTDGEVERCMLTVSYTHLTLPTK
;
A
#
# COMPACT_ATOMS: atom_id res chain seq x y z
N LEU A 1 -5.29 0.28 -19.74
CA LEU A 1 -4.03 1.03 -19.71
C LEU A 1 -3.94 2.00 -20.90
N ARG A 2 -3.99 1.53 -22.16
CA ARG A 2 -3.90 2.41 -23.35
C ARG A 2 -4.90 3.56 -23.35
N ALA A 3 -6.17 3.28 -23.07
CA ALA A 3 -7.22 4.29 -23.03
C ALA A 3 -6.97 5.33 -21.91
N PHE A 4 -6.50 4.89 -20.76
CA PHE A 4 -6.11 5.76 -19.65
C PHE A 4 -4.95 6.68 -20.02
N CYS A 5 -3.89 6.13 -20.63
CA CYS A 5 -2.74 6.92 -21.06
C CYS A 5 -3.11 7.94 -22.13
N ALA A 6 -3.95 7.55 -23.09
CA ALA A 6 -4.46 8.46 -24.13
C ALA A 6 -5.31 9.59 -23.52
N ALA A 7 -6.21 9.28 -22.59
CA ALA A 7 -7.03 10.28 -21.91
C ALA A 7 -6.20 11.26 -21.06
N ARG A 8 -5.11 10.76 -20.45
CA ARG A 8 -4.19 11.56 -19.63
C ARG A 8 -3.13 12.31 -20.45
N GLN A 9 -3.02 12.04 -21.75
CA GLN A 9 -1.94 12.55 -22.60
C GLN A 9 -0.54 12.22 -22.06
N THR A 10 -0.36 10.97 -21.59
CA THR A 10 0.90 10.47 -21.03
C THR A 10 2.00 10.54 -22.09
N THR A 11 3.13 11.15 -21.74
CA THR A 11 4.28 11.30 -22.66
C THR A 11 5.21 10.08 -22.59
N PRO A 12 5.96 9.75 -23.66
CA PRO A 12 6.97 8.70 -23.62
C PRO A 12 7.96 8.89 -22.46
N GLY A 13 8.31 7.82 -21.78
CA GLY A 13 9.20 7.83 -20.60
C GLY A 13 8.51 8.20 -19.28
N GLU A 14 7.28 8.71 -19.30
CA GLU A 14 6.50 8.95 -18.07
C GLU A 14 6.07 7.63 -17.44
N TRP A 15 6.24 7.50 -16.12
CA TRP A 15 5.81 6.32 -15.39
C TRP A 15 4.30 6.17 -15.33
N VAL A 16 3.83 4.96 -15.59
CA VAL A 16 2.42 4.57 -15.51
C VAL A 16 2.23 3.55 -14.41
N MET A 17 1.39 3.87 -13.45
CA MET A 17 1.07 2.98 -12.33
C MET A 17 -0.41 2.61 -12.36
N GLY A 18 -0.69 1.31 -12.37
CA GLY A 18 -2.03 0.74 -12.23
C GLY A 18 -2.14 -0.07 -10.95
N PHE A 19 -3.34 -0.17 -10.40
CA PHE A 19 -3.62 -0.92 -9.18
C PHE A 19 -4.90 -1.74 -9.32
N GLY A 20 -4.95 -2.86 -8.61
CA GLY A 20 -6.19 -3.59 -8.38
C GLY A 20 -6.45 -4.74 -9.37
N TYR A 21 -5.43 -5.24 -10.11
CA TYR A 21 -5.65 -6.47 -10.86
C TYR A 21 -5.71 -7.67 -9.92
N ASP A 22 -6.50 -8.64 -10.31
CA ASP A 22 -6.62 -9.93 -9.64
C ASP A 22 -6.57 -11.03 -10.72
N PRO A 23 -5.57 -11.95 -10.68
CA PRO A 23 -5.45 -13.01 -11.68
C PRO A 23 -6.68 -13.92 -11.72
N THR A 24 -7.40 -14.08 -10.60
CA THR A 24 -8.61 -14.94 -10.56
C THR A 24 -9.80 -14.30 -11.29
N ALA A 25 -9.77 -12.98 -11.50
CA ALA A 25 -10.78 -12.25 -12.27
C ALA A 25 -10.40 -12.09 -13.76
N LEU A 26 -9.20 -12.57 -14.16
CA LEU A 26 -8.75 -12.53 -15.53
C LEU A 26 -9.10 -13.83 -16.28
N ALA A 27 -9.38 -13.73 -17.57
CA ALA A 27 -9.70 -14.89 -18.40
C ALA A 27 -8.53 -15.89 -18.45
N GLU A 28 -7.30 -15.39 -18.38
CA GLU A 28 -6.06 -16.18 -18.37
C GLU A 28 -5.84 -16.92 -17.05
N ASN A 29 -6.53 -16.54 -15.99
CA ASN A 29 -6.34 -17.05 -14.62
C ASN A 29 -4.85 -17.09 -14.21
N ALA A 30 -4.10 -16.07 -14.60
CA ALA A 30 -2.66 -15.96 -14.39
C ALA A 30 -2.25 -14.50 -14.19
N HIS A 31 -1.10 -14.28 -13.52
CA HIS A 31 -0.53 -12.95 -13.43
C HIS A 31 -0.13 -12.44 -14.82
N PRO A 32 -0.34 -11.14 -15.12
CA PRO A 32 0.24 -10.50 -16.30
C PRO A 32 1.76 -10.66 -16.33
N THR A 33 2.35 -10.53 -17.50
CA THR A 33 3.82 -10.54 -17.69
C THR A 33 4.30 -9.22 -18.25
N ALA A 34 5.61 -8.99 -18.23
CA ALA A 34 6.23 -7.82 -18.83
C ALA A 34 5.80 -7.65 -20.30
N GLU A 35 5.80 -8.74 -21.09
CA GLU A 35 5.41 -8.69 -22.50
C GLU A 35 3.95 -8.26 -22.70
N PHE A 36 3.08 -8.63 -21.76
CA PHE A 36 1.68 -8.18 -21.82
C PHE A 36 1.60 -6.66 -21.63
N LEU A 37 2.34 -6.12 -20.68
CA LEU A 37 2.39 -4.68 -20.42
C LEU A 37 3.13 -3.93 -21.54
N ASP A 38 4.21 -4.47 -22.10
CA ASP A 38 4.96 -3.89 -23.21
C ASP A 38 4.09 -3.65 -24.45
N ARG A 39 3.18 -4.58 -24.75
CA ARG A 39 2.20 -4.40 -25.85
C ARG A 39 1.27 -3.21 -25.62
N ALA A 40 1.00 -2.87 -24.37
CA ALA A 40 0.13 -1.73 -24.02
C ALA A 40 0.91 -0.43 -23.89
N LEU A 41 2.13 -0.48 -23.37
CA LEU A 41 2.97 0.63 -22.96
C LEU A 41 4.43 0.39 -23.36
N PRO A 42 4.77 0.41 -24.65
CA PRO A 42 6.12 0.08 -25.11
C PRO A 42 7.17 1.11 -24.72
N GLU A 43 6.78 2.39 -24.58
CA GLU A 43 7.70 3.49 -24.34
C GLU A 43 7.63 4.08 -22.92
N ASN A 44 6.73 3.55 -22.09
CA ASN A 44 6.49 4.06 -20.76
C ASN A 44 6.84 3.00 -19.71
N PRO A 45 7.72 3.30 -18.74
CA PRO A 45 7.90 2.42 -17.60
C PRO A 45 6.55 2.22 -16.87
N ALA A 46 6.19 0.98 -16.61
CA ALA A 46 4.89 0.66 -16.02
C ALA A 46 5.00 -0.34 -14.88
N LEU A 47 4.21 -0.09 -13.82
CA LEU A 47 3.92 -1.03 -12.76
C LEU A 47 2.41 -1.27 -12.70
N LEU A 48 2.02 -2.54 -12.70
CA LEU A 48 0.65 -2.96 -12.38
C LEU A 48 0.67 -3.70 -11.04
N THR A 49 0.06 -3.11 -10.02
CA THR A 49 0.01 -3.67 -8.66
C THR A 49 -1.22 -4.55 -8.48
N HIS A 50 -1.03 -5.72 -7.90
CA HIS A 50 -2.11 -6.63 -7.52
C HIS A 50 -3.03 -6.00 -6.46
N ALA A 51 -4.28 -6.45 -6.40
CA ALA A 51 -5.29 -5.95 -5.46
C ALA A 51 -4.87 -6.05 -3.99
N SER A 52 -4.04 -7.05 -3.63
CA SER A 52 -3.51 -7.21 -2.27
C SER A 52 -2.47 -6.14 -1.88
N GLY A 53 -1.83 -5.47 -2.84
CA GLY A 53 -0.72 -4.56 -2.58
C GLY A 53 0.63 -5.23 -2.27
N HIS A 54 0.72 -6.57 -2.29
CA HIS A 54 1.92 -7.34 -1.93
C HIS A 54 2.73 -7.82 -3.13
N MET A 55 2.21 -7.66 -4.34
CA MET A 55 2.83 -8.14 -5.57
C MET A 55 2.46 -7.24 -6.75
N GLY A 56 3.22 -7.34 -7.83
CA GLY A 56 2.96 -6.57 -9.01
C GLY A 56 3.79 -7.01 -10.21
N VAL A 57 3.57 -6.36 -11.33
CA VAL A 57 4.24 -6.66 -12.59
C VAL A 57 4.83 -5.39 -13.18
N LEU A 58 6.13 -5.43 -13.46
CA LEU A 58 6.85 -4.40 -14.20
C LEU A 58 6.86 -4.75 -15.69
N ASN A 59 6.77 -3.76 -16.56
CA ASN A 59 7.10 -3.95 -17.96
C ASN A 59 8.62 -3.86 -18.20
N SER A 60 9.07 -4.14 -19.42
CA SER A 60 10.49 -4.13 -19.77
C SER A 60 11.16 -2.76 -19.55
N ALA A 61 10.48 -1.67 -19.88
CA ALA A 61 10.98 -0.32 -19.67
C ALA A 61 11.16 -0.01 -18.16
N ALA A 62 10.23 -0.46 -17.31
CA ALA A 62 10.34 -0.29 -15.85
C ALA A 62 11.45 -1.16 -15.26
N MET A 63 11.59 -2.42 -15.71
CA MET A 63 12.70 -3.27 -15.30
C MET A 63 14.05 -2.64 -15.64
N GLN A 64 14.20 -2.11 -16.85
CA GLN A 64 15.40 -1.39 -17.29
C GLN A 64 15.67 -0.16 -16.40
N ALA A 65 14.66 0.67 -16.16
CA ALA A 65 14.79 1.88 -15.34
C ALA A 65 15.18 1.57 -13.88
N LEU A 66 14.76 0.42 -13.34
CA LEU A 66 15.08 -0.02 -11.99
C LEU A 66 16.34 -0.90 -11.90
N GLY A 67 16.98 -1.21 -13.04
CA GLY A 67 18.16 -2.05 -13.11
C GLY A 67 17.88 -3.53 -12.80
N VAL A 68 16.67 -4.01 -13.10
CA VAL A 68 16.32 -5.42 -12.95
C VAL A 68 16.77 -6.19 -14.18
N THR A 69 17.73 -7.09 -13.99
CA THR A 69 18.39 -7.87 -15.04
C THR A 69 18.30 -9.36 -14.77
N ARG A 70 18.87 -10.17 -15.66
CA ARG A 70 19.01 -11.61 -15.46
C ARG A 70 19.79 -11.97 -14.20
N ASP A 71 20.78 -11.14 -13.84
CA ASP A 71 21.67 -11.35 -12.71
C ASP A 71 21.14 -10.75 -11.40
N SER A 72 19.96 -10.10 -11.42
CA SER A 72 19.35 -9.56 -10.21
C SER A 72 18.92 -10.69 -9.29
N GLU A 73 19.40 -10.71 -8.05
CA GLU A 73 18.95 -11.65 -7.03
C GLU A 73 17.69 -11.15 -6.34
N ALA A 74 16.80 -12.08 -6.00
CA ALA A 74 15.63 -11.75 -5.17
C ALA A 74 16.10 -11.51 -3.72
N PRO A 75 15.62 -10.46 -3.05
CA PRO A 75 15.88 -10.27 -1.64
C PRO A 75 15.26 -11.39 -0.80
N GLU A 76 15.76 -11.62 0.40
CA GLU A 76 15.17 -12.56 1.35
C GLU A 76 13.68 -12.22 1.59
N GLY A 77 12.83 -13.22 1.53
CA GLY A 77 11.38 -13.05 1.65
C GLY A 77 10.71 -12.41 0.43
N GLY A 78 11.38 -12.34 -0.73
CA GLY A 78 10.82 -11.82 -1.96
C GLY A 78 11.05 -12.73 -3.17
N VAL A 79 10.27 -12.54 -4.23
CA VAL A 79 10.39 -13.28 -5.49
C VAL A 79 10.52 -12.32 -6.66
N ILE A 80 11.49 -12.59 -7.55
CA ILE A 80 11.56 -12.04 -8.90
C ILE A 80 11.20 -13.18 -9.86
N GLY A 81 10.02 -13.08 -10.46
CA GLY A 81 9.53 -14.07 -11.42
C GLY A 81 10.43 -14.17 -12.66
N ARG A 82 10.63 -15.39 -13.17
CA ARG A 82 11.56 -15.65 -14.28
C ARG A 82 10.92 -16.51 -15.35
N LYS A 83 11.41 -16.32 -16.56
CA LYS A 83 11.16 -17.19 -17.71
C LYS A 83 12.03 -18.45 -17.61
N PRO A 84 11.75 -19.48 -18.44
CA PRO A 84 12.58 -20.70 -18.46
C PRO A 84 14.06 -20.47 -18.78
N ASP A 85 14.38 -19.39 -19.49
CA ASP A 85 15.76 -19.00 -19.82
C ASP A 85 16.47 -18.21 -18.69
N GLY A 86 15.77 -17.96 -17.57
CA GLY A 86 16.28 -17.24 -16.39
C GLY A 86 16.10 -15.72 -16.47
N THR A 87 15.58 -15.15 -17.56
CA THR A 87 15.31 -13.71 -17.62
C THR A 87 14.10 -13.33 -16.77
N PRO A 88 14.08 -12.17 -16.10
CA PRO A 88 12.91 -11.70 -15.37
C PRO A 88 11.69 -11.58 -16.30
N ASN A 89 10.53 -12.02 -15.83
CA ASN A 89 9.26 -11.93 -16.57
C ASN A 89 8.42 -10.71 -16.14
N GLY A 90 8.97 -9.86 -15.26
CA GLY A 90 8.35 -8.67 -14.71
C GLY A 90 7.58 -8.88 -13.40
N TYR A 91 7.22 -10.11 -13.04
CA TYR A 91 6.48 -10.40 -11.83
C TYR A 91 7.36 -10.29 -10.57
N LEU A 92 6.81 -9.68 -9.53
CA LEU A 92 7.47 -9.43 -8.23
C LEU A 92 6.53 -9.77 -7.09
N GLU A 93 7.07 -10.36 -6.01
CA GLU A 93 6.35 -10.62 -4.75
C GLU A 93 7.08 -10.06 -3.54
N GLU A 94 6.29 -9.69 -2.54
CA GLU A 94 6.68 -9.35 -1.18
C GLU A 94 7.89 -8.40 -1.09
N ALA A 95 9.01 -8.83 -0.51
CA ALA A 95 10.18 -8.00 -0.33
C ALA A 95 10.75 -7.47 -1.66
N ALA A 96 10.71 -8.26 -2.74
CA ALA A 96 11.15 -7.81 -4.06
C ALA A 96 10.23 -6.72 -4.62
N PHE A 97 8.92 -6.89 -4.49
CA PHE A 97 7.94 -5.89 -4.89
C PHE A 97 8.11 -4.59 -4.08
N THR A 98 8.18 -4.71 -2.75
CA THR A 98 8.29 -3.55 -1.85
C THR A 98 9.57 -2.75 -2.08
N GLN A 99 10.73 -3.43 -2.22
CA GLN A 99 12.01 -2.75 -2.41
C GLN A 99 12.11 -2.08 -3.77
N LEU A 100 11.63 -2.73 -4.84
CA LEU A 100 11.69 -2.16 -6.19
C LEU A 100 10.67 -1.03 -6.37
N SER A 101 9.45 -1.17 -5.84
CA SER A 101 8.45 -0.10 -5.89
C SER A 101 8.86 1.14 -5.09
N ALA A 102 9.61 0.98 -4.00
CA ALA A 102 10.14 2.10 -3.23
C ALA A 102 11.17 2.96 -4.01
N ARG A 103 11.81 2.39 -5.04
CA ARG A 103 12.78 3.08 -5.92
C ARG A 103 12.13 3.83 -7.07
N MET A 104 10.83 3.66 -7.27
CA MET A 104 10.10 4.33 -8.34
C MET A 104 9.93 5.83 -8.04
N PRO A 105 9.83 6.68 -9.07
CA PRO A 105 9.51 8.08 -8.88
C PRO A 105 8.19 8.25 -8.13
N ARG A 106 8.22 9.05 -7.08
CA ARG A 106 7.01 9.38 -6.31
C ARG A 106 6.39 10.67 -6.85
N PRO A 107 5.05 10.76 -6.93
CA PRO A 107 4.39 11.99 -7.29
C PRO A 107 4.75 13.09 -6.28
N GLY A 108 4.92 14.32 -6.76
CA GLY A 108 5.16 15.47 -5.89
C GLY A 108 3.95 15.75 -4.98
N ALA A 109 4.18 16.48 -3.88
CA ALA A 109 3.16 16.76 -2.86
C ALA A 109 1.85 17.33 -3.43
N LYS A 110 1.94 18.25 -4.41
CA LYS A 110 0.76 18.81 -5.09
C LYS A 110 -0.05 17.74 -5.83
N GLN A 111 0.62 16.87 -6.55
CA GLN A 111 -0.03 15.79 -7.31
C GLN A 111 -0.65 14.74 -6.35
N THR A 112 0.05 14.40 -5.28
CA THR A 112 -0.46 13.49 -4.24
C THR A 112 -1.72 14.07 -3.59
N ALA A 113 -1.72 15.36 -3.24
CA ALA A 113 -2.90 16.04 -2.70
C ALA A 113 -4.07 16.05 -3.70
N GLN A 114 -3.81 16.28 -4.98
CA GLN A 114 -4.84 16.22 -6.01
C GLN A 114 -5.42 14.81 -6.16
N SER A 115 -4.57 13.78 -6.12
CA SER A 115 -5.00 12.38 -6.19
C SER A 115 -5.85 11.99 -4.97
N LEU A 116 -5.48 12.44 -3.77
CA LEU A 116 -6.29 12.22 -2.56
C LEU A 116 -7.69 12.82 -2.70
N LEU A 117 -7.78 14.09 -3.12
CA LEU A 117 -9.07 14.76 -3.29
C LEU A 117 -9.92 14.15 -4.43
N ALA A 118 -9.26 13.60 -5.47
CA ALA A 118 -9.95 12.87 -6.52
C ALA A 118 -10.50 11.52 -6.01
N ALA A 119 -9.72 10.80 -5.19
CA ALA A 119 -10.18 9.58 -4.53
C ALA A 119 -11.34 9.85 -3.56
N GLU A 120 -11.27 10.91 -2.76
CA GLU A 120 -12.37 11.34 -1.88
C GLU A 120 -13.67 11.54 -2.67
N ARG A 121 -13.61 12.16 -3.85
CA ARG A 121 -14.78 12.37 -4.70
C ARG A 121 -15.46 11.05 -5.07
N ILE A 122 -14.68 10.01 -5.38
CA ILE A 122 -15.22 8.68 -5.68
C ILE A 122 -15.97 8.11 -4.48
N TYR A 123 -15.45 8.27 -3.26
CA TYR A 123 -16.13 7.85 -2.04
C TYR A 123 -17.46 8.60 -1.86
N LEU A 124 -17.45 9.93 -2.03
CA LEU A 124 -18.65 10.77 -1.91
C LEU A 124 -19.72 10.43 -2.94
N GLU A 125 -19.33 10.17 -4.20
CA GLU A 125 -20.23 9.74 -5.28
C GLU A 125 -20.92 8.40 -4.97
N ASN A 126 -20.32 7.57 -4.11
CA ASN A 126 -20.86 6.32 -3.60
C ASN A 126 -21.54 6.45 -2.22
N GLY A 127 -21.77 7.67 -1.74
CA GLY A 127 -22.47 7.95 -0.48
C GLY A 127 -21.61 7.76 0.78
N VAL A 128 -20.31 7.55 0.65
CA VAL A 128 -19.39 7.43 1.80
C VAL A 128 -18.98 8.82 2.26
N THR A 129 -19.37 9.19 3.47
CA THR A 129 -19.12 10.52 4.06
C THR A 129 -18.05 10.52 5.15
N THR A 130 -17.61 9.34 5.58
CA THR A 130 -16.51 9.15 6.53
C THR A 130 -15.60 8.05 6.04
N VAL A 131 -14.32 8.33 5.92
CA VAL A 131 -13.28 7.37 5.52
C VAL A 131 -12.27 7.19 6.63
N GLN A 132 -11.64 6.01 6.68
CA GLN A 132 -10.56 5.70 7.61
C GLN A 132 -9.25 5.55 6.85
N ASP A 133 -8.21 6.25 7.32
CA ASP A 133 -6.83 5.92 6.95
C ASP A 133 -6.29 4.92 7.98
N GLY A 134 -6.16 3.67 7.55
CA GLY A 134 -5.88 2.53 8.43
C GLY A 134 -4.42 2.40 8.86
N LEU A 135 -3.49 3.20 8.33
CA LEU A 135 -2.07 3.17 8.71
C LEU A 135 -1.39 4.51 8.44
N THR A 136 -1.68 5.48 9.28
CA THR A 136 -1.15 6.84 9.16
C THR A 136 0.24 6.93 9.77
N ARG A 137 1.22 7.30 8.96
CA ARG A 137 2.58 7.67 9.37
C ARG A 137 2.82 9.16 9.13
N ALA A 138 4.01 9.65 9.43
CA ALA A 138 4.33 11.06 9.28
C ALA A 138 4.08 11.64 7.86
N PRO A 139 4.41 10.96 6.75
CA PRO A 139 4.10 11.45 5.40
C PRO A 139 2.60 11.54 5.12
N GLU A 140 1.82 10.52 5.49
CA GLU A 140 0.37 10.48 5.33
C GLU A 140 -0.29 11.57 6.19
N TRP A 141 0.16 11.73 7.43
CA TRP A 141 -0.32 12.78 8.32
C TRP A 141 -0.05 14.19 7.77
N ALA A 142 1.16 14.44 7.26
CA ALA A 142 1.51 15.71 6.63
C ALA A 142 0.62 16.00 5.40
N LEU A 143 0.31 14.98 4.61
CA LEU A 143 -0.61 15.08 3.47
C LEU A 143 -2.03 15.44 3.95
N LEU A 144 -2.59 14.67 4.88
CA LEU A 144 -3.95 14.86 5.41
C LEU A 144 -4.11 16.24 6.05
N THR A 145 -3.17 16.67 6.89
CA THR A 145 -3.18 18.00 7.50
C THR A 145 -3.06 19.12 6.46
N GLY A 146 -2.25 18.91 5.42
CA GLY A 146 -2.07 19.86 4.32
C GLY A 146 -3.33 20.09 3.46
N VAL A 147 -4.23 19.10 3.42
CA VAL A 147 -5.48 19.19 2.63
C VAL A 147 -6.75 19.30 3.48
N ARG A 148 -6.68 19.25 4.79
CA ARG A 148 -7.83 19.13 5.70
C ARG A 148 -8.96 20.13 5.44
N GLU A 149 -8.62 21.37 5.06
CA GLU A 149 -9.59 22.44 4.75
C GLU A 149 -10.28 22.28 3.37
N LYS A 150 -9.77 21.35 2.55
CA LYS A 150 -10.31 21.03 1.23
C LYS A 150 -11.11 19.74 1.24
N LEU A 151 -11.04 18.98 2.32
CA LEU A 151 -11.80 17.74 2.48
C LEU A 151 -13.29 18.05 2.65
N THR A 152 -14.12 17.22 2.07
CA THR A 152 -15.59 17.23 2.23
C THR A 152 -16.03 16.07 3.11
N ALA A 153 -15.45 14.89 2.93
CA ALA A 153 -15.66 13.75 3.82
C ALA A 153 -14.89 13.91 5.14
N ASP A 154 -15.41 13.33 6.18
CA ASP A 154 -14.67 13.18 7.43
C ASP A 154 -13.60 12.10 7.30
N VAL A 155 -12.37 12.38 7.73
CA VAL A 155 -11.26 11.43 7.71
C VAL A 155 -10.85 11.10 9.14
N VAL A 156 -10.82 9.82 9.46
CA VAL A 156 -10.36 9.28 10.75
C VAL A 156 -9.05 8.55 10.53
N ALA A 157 -7.95 9.12 10.99
CA ALA A 157 -6.61 8.57 10.88
C ALA A 157 -6.29 7.63 12.03
N TYR A 158 -5.78 6.43 11.74
CA TYR A 158 -5.24 5.50 12.74
C TYR A 158 -3.72 5.46 12.61
N VAL A 159 -3.05 6.02 13.62
CA VAL A 159 -1.60 6.19 13.64
C VAL A 159 -0.90 4.83 13.78
N ASP A 160 0.08 4.56 12.94
CA ASP A 160 0.97 3.41 13.12
C ASP A 160 1.59 3.46 14.52
N ILE A 161 1.46 2.39 15.30
CA ILE A 161 2.01 2.32 16.66
C ILE A 161 3.53 2.58 16.71
N ALA A 162 4.24 2.27 15.62
CA ALA A 162 5.65 2.60 15.48
C ALA A 162 5.92 4.12 15.42
N CYS A 163 4.88 4.92 15.16
CA CYS A 163 4.91 6.38 15.13
C CYS A 163 4.10 6.98 16.28
N ALA A 164 4.11 6.39 17.47
CA ALA A 164 3.25 6.77 18.60
C ALA A 164 3.38 8.24 19.01
N ASP A 165 4.55 8.85 18.82
CA ASP A 165 4.80 10.27 19.09
C ASP A 165 3.89 11.18 18.25
N LEU A 166 3.56 10.79 17.04
CA LEU A 166 2.70 11.55 16.14
C LEU A 166 1.33 11.84 16.78
N LEU A 167 0.72 10.89 17.48
CA LEU A 167 -0.54 11.11 18.19
C LEU A 167 -0.31 12.05 19.39
N ARG A 168 0.75 11.85 20.16
CA ARG A 168 1.07 12.70 21.33
C ARG A 168 1.30 14.16 20.94
N GLU A 169 2.02 14.39 19.86
CA GLU A 169 2.28 15.73 19.31
C GLU A 169 1.02 16.38 18.72
N ASN A 170 0.03 15.58 18.33
CA ASN A 170 -1.20 16.01 17.70
C ASN A 170 -2.46 15.66 18.51
N ALA A 171 -2.36 15.60 19.84
CA ALA A 171 -3.43 15.18 20.75
C ALA A 171 -4.76 15.93 20.53
N ALA A 172 -4.70 17.19 20.12
CA ALA A 172 -5.89 17.99 19.82
C ALA A 172 -6.77 17.41 18.67
N TYR A 173 -6.22 16.53 17.84
CA TYR A 173 -6.97 15.80 16.81
C TYR A 173 -7.57 14.50 17.34
N ALA A 174 -7.10 13.97 18.45
CA ALA A 174 -7.71 12.79 19.09
C ALA A 174 -9.02 13.17 19.81
N ASP A 175 -9.06 14.35 20.43
CA ASP A 175 -10.23 14.82 21.18
C ASP A 175 -11.43 15.17 20.28
N SER A 176 -11.15 15.75 19.11
CA SER A 176 -12.20 16.26 18.21
C SER A 176 -11.71 16.39 16.77
N PHE A 177 -12.66 16.50 15.85
CA PHE A 177 -12.34 16.89 14.48
C PHE A 177 -11.74 18.32 14.44
N ARG A 178 -10.67 18.46 13.65
CA ARG A 178 -10.09 19.73 13.25
C ARG A 178 -10.26 19.89 11.73
N GLY A 179 -11.24 20.69 11.33
CA GLY A 179 -11.79 20.63 9.98
C GLY A 179 -12.46 19.26 9.78
N LYS A 180 -12.05 18.55 8.75
CA LYS A 180 -12.54 17.22 8.39
C LYS A 180 -11.61 16.06 8.83
N LEU A 181 -10.67 16.32 9.73
CA LEU A 181 -9.64 15.36 10.13
C LEU A 181 -9.64 15.14 11.64
N ARG A 182 -9.60 13.88 12.07
CA ARG A 182 -9.31 13.49 13.47
C ARG A 182 -8.41 12.27 13.52
N ILE A 183 -7.76 12.04 14.67
CA ILE A 183 -7.08 10.79 14.99
C ILE A 183 -8.06 9.90 15.75
N GLY A 184 -8.30 8.68 15.24
CA GLY A 184 -9.17 7.69 15.86
C GLY A 184 -8.48 6.80 16.89
N GLY A 185 -7.16 6.76 16.87
CA GLY A 185 -6.35 5.90 17.73
C GLY A 185 -5.12 5.37 17.02
N TYR A 186 -4.63 4.22 17.48
CA TYR A 186 -3.48 3.54 16.89
C TYR A 186 -3.88 2.37 16.00
N LYS A 187 -3.00 2.06 15.05
CA LYS A 187 -3.02 0.84 14.27
C LYS A 187 -1.84 -0.04 14.67
N LEU A 188 -2.12 -1.29 14.97
CA LEU A 188 -1.14 -2.36 15.18
C LEU A 188 -1.49 -3.54 14.28
N PHE A 189 -0.54 -4.02 13.51
CA PHE A 189 -0.65 -5.28 12.79
C PHE A 189 -0.11 -6.41 13.66
N LEU A 190 -0.94 -7.40 13.96
CA LEU A 190 -0.51 -8.58 14.74
C LEU A 190 -0.02 -9.71 13.83
N ASP A 191 -0.56 -9.80 12.62
CA ASP A 191 -0.27 -10.82 11.62
C ASP A 191 -0.51 -10.29 10.19
N GLY A 192 -0.38 -11.16 9.21
CA GLY A 192 -0.58 -10.84 7.80
C GLY A 192 -2.02 -10.98 7.32
N SER A 193 -2.20 -11.41 6.05
CA SER A 193 -3.51 -11.55 5.43
C SER A 193 -3.84 -13.02 5.11
N PRO A 194 -5.11 -13.45 5.21
CA PRO A 194 -5.54 -14.79 4.79
C PRO A 194 -5.26 -15.06 3.31
N GLN A 195 -5.46 -14.06 2.44
CA GLN A 195 -5.23 -14.17 1.00
C GLN A 195 -3.75 -14.41 0.67
N GLY A 196 -2.84 -13.77 1.42
CA GLY A 196 -1.40 -13.98 1.32
C GLY A 196 -0.90 -15.21 2.09
N ARG A 197 -1.81 -15.95 2.77
CA ARG A 197 -1.50 -17.10 3.64
C ARG A 197 -0.50 -16.75 4.76
N THR A 198 -0.46 -15.48 5.17
CA THR A 198 0.42 -14.96 6.22
C THR A 198 -0.33 -14.61 7.52
N ALA A 199 -1.67 -14.61 7.49
CA ALA A 199 -2.45 -14.50 8.72
C ALA A 199 -2.20 -15.70 9.64
N TRP A 200 -2.04 -15.46 10.93
CA TRP A 200 -1.73 -16.50 11.93
C TRP A 200 -2.99 -17.23 12.36
N MET A 201 -3.21 -18.39 11.76
CA MET A 201 -4.42 -19.19 11.90
C MET A 201 -4.32 -20.23 13.02
N THR A 202 -5.44 -20.56 13.65
CA THR A 202 -5.53 -21.64 14.65
C THR A 202 -5.42 -23.04 14.04
N ALA A 203 -5.73 -23.18 12.74
CA ALA A 203 -5.59 -24.41 11.96
C ALA A 203 -4.69 -24.18 10.74
N PRO A 204 -4.06 -25.22 10.20
CA PRO A 204 -3.30 -25.10 8.97
C PRO A 204 -4.13 -24.57 7.79
N TYR A 205 -3.48 -23.84 6.88
CA TYR A 205 -4.08 -23.45 5.63
C TYR A 205 -4.48 -24.65 4.78
N ALA A 206 -5.52 -24.51 3.98
CA ALA A 206 -5.98 -25.57 3.09
C ALA A 206 -4.85 -26.07 2.18
N GLY A 207 -4.64 -27.38 2.18
CA GLY A 207 -3.55 -28.04 1.45
C GLY A 207 -2.21 -28.08 2.19
N GLU A 208 -2.10 -27.53 3.40
CA GLU A 208 -0.91 -27.60 4.24
C GLU A 208 -1.11 -28.58 5.40
N THR A 209 -0.01 -29.19 5.88
CA THR A 209 -0.03 -30.06 7.06
C THR A 209 0.10 -29.27 8.35
N ASP A 210 1.02 -28.30 8.41
CA ASP A 210 1.37 -27.60 9.64
C ASP A 210 1.45 -26.08 9.49
N TYR A 211 1.56 -25.56 8.24
CA TYR A 211 1.72 -24.14 8.02
C TYR A 211 0.44 -23.35 8.34
N ARG A 212 0.57 -22.39 9.27
CA ARG A 212 -0.54 -21.59 9.84
C ARG A 212 -0.36 -20.08 9.68
N GLY A 213 0.63 -19.62 8.89
CA GLY A 213 1.09 -18.25 8.94
C GLY A 213 1.97 -18.00 10.17
N TYR A 214 2.16 -16.75 10.52
CA TYR A 214 3.05 -16.35 11.62
C TYR A 214 2.65 -14.99 12.21
N PRO A 215 2.94 -14.73 13.51
CA PRO A 215 2.78 -13.42 14.10
C PRO A 215 3.88 -12.47 13.60
N ILE A 216 3.56 -11.18 13.47
CA ILE A 216 4.54 -10.12 13.12
C ILE A 216 5.39 -9.73 14.34
N HIS A 217 4.79 -9.82 15.53
CA HIS A 217 5.41 -9.41 16.78
C HIS A 217 5.47 -10.55 17.79
N THR A 218 6.45 -10.49 18.67
CA THR A 218 6.48 -11.32 19.88
C THR A 218 5.45 -10.82 20.89
N ASP A 219 5.03 -11.69 21.82
CA ASP A 219 4.07 -11.32 22.88
C ASP A 219 4.53 -10.12 23.69
N GLY A 220 5.84 -10.04 24.03
CA GLY A 220 6.40 -8.90 24.75
C GLY A 220 6.40 -7.58 23.95
N GLU A 221 6.46 -7.65 22.62
CA GLU A 221 6.31 -6.45 21.77
C GLU A 221 4.86 -5.99 21.74
N VAL A 222 3.92 -6.93 21.61
CA VAL A 222 2.48 -6.63 21.67
C VAL A 222 2.13 -6.00 23.01
N GLU A 223 2.61 -6.56 24.13
CA GLU A 223 2.38 -6.01 25.46
C GLU A 223 2.89 -4.57 25.59
N ARG A 224 4.10 -4.28 25.12
CA ARG A 224 4.63 -2.90 25.07
C ARG A 224 3.76 -1.97 24.24
N CYS A 225 3.28 -2.41 23.09
CA CYS A 225 2.36 -1.62 22.26
C CYS A 225 1.05 -1.34 23.00
N MET A 226 0.47 -2.33 23.67
CA MET A 226 -0.77 -2.19 24.44
C MET A 226 -0.60 -1.24 25.62
N LEU A 227 0.55 -1.26 26.29
CA LEU A 227 0.88 -0.27 27.33
C LEU A 227 0.93 1.15 26.76
N THR A 228 1.54 1.35 25.60
CA THR A 228 1.56 2.65 24.90
C THR A 228 0.16 3.17 24.63
N VAL A 229 -0.75 2.30 24.13
CA VAL A 229 -2.16 2.64 23.90
C VAL A 229 -2.84 3.04 25.23
N SER A 230 -2.65 2.25 26.28
CA SER A 230 -3.25 2.50 27.61
C SER A 230 -2.82 3.85 28.19
N TYR A 231 -1.54 4.19 28.12
CA TYR A 231 -1.04 5.47 28.61
C TYR A 231 -1.66 6.68 27.90
N THR A 232 -1.91 6.58 26.60
CA THR A 232 -2.55 7.68 25.86
C THR A 232 -4.04 7.82 26.13
N HIS A 233 -4.74 6.75 26.52
CA HIS A 233 -6.16 6.80 26.90
C HIS A 233 -6.38 7.17 28.38
N LEU A 234 -5.44 6.85 29.25
CA LEU A 234 -5.53 7.16 30.69
C LEU A 234 -5.11 8.58 31.05
N THR A 235 -4.42 9.29 30.17
CA THR A 235 -3.98 10.68 30.39
C THR A 235 -4.90 11.73 29.78
N LEU A 236 -6.00 11.34 29.13
CA LEU A 236 -7.05 12.27 28.75
C LEU A 236 -7.72 12.76 30.05
N PRO A 237 -7.75 14.09 30.32
CA PRO A 237 -8.36 14.57 31.53
C PRO A 237 -9.83 14.21 31.54
N THR A 238 -10.22 13.36 32.48
CA THR A 238 -11.60 13.19 32.88
C THR A 238 -12.06 14.51 33.47
N LYS A 239 -12.77 15.29 32.66
CA LYS A 239 -13.60 16.39 33.21
C LYS A 239 -14.98 15.87 33.48
#